data_874e89081aa9269ff0bb12af21331bfd
#
_entry.id   874e89081aa9269ff0bb12af21331bfd
#
_cell.length_a   1.000
_cell.length_b   1.000
_cell.length_c   1.000
_cell.angle_alpha   90.00
_cell.angle_beta   90.00
_cell.angle_gamma   90.00
#
_symmetry.space_group_name_H-M   'P 1'
#
loop_
_entity.id
_entity.type
_entity.pdbx_description
1 polymer ?
#
loop_
_entity_poly.entity_id
_entity_poly.type
_entity_poly.pdbx_seq_one_letter_code
_entity_poly.pdbx_strand_id
1 'polypeptide(L)'
;MQRLFSTVFEQYNLLKHPFYLAWNEGRLTKGQMATYAGEYGSFIQLISDGWAVAGEVAIANEESEHYLLWRKFAQSLATKNSGATVKEVIELVNSVRNSFGSYPGALGALYAFEAQQPGTASSKLDGLKKHYSEWGADETYFDIHQADFQEPSLLEEKINLLSTEEKLVAALACEETCNLLWNALTGIMEQTGVVCLN
;
A
#
# COMPACT_ATOMS: atom_id res chain seq x y z
N MET A 1 7.17 19.64 9.66
CA MET A 1 6.49 18.69 8.78
C MET A 1 7.31 17.43 8.56
N GLN A 2 8.51 17.48 7.94
CA GLN A 2 9.37 16.29 7.74
C GLN A 2 9.58 15.46 9.02
N ARG A 3 9.79 16.11 10.18
CA ARG A 3 9.95 15.41 11.45
C ARG A 3 8.69 14.65 11.90
N LEU A 4 7.50 15.14 11.54
CA LEU A 4 6.24 14.45 11.86
C LEU A 4 6.07 13.21 10.97
N PHE A 5 6.26 13.33 9.66
CA PHE A 5 6.18 12.18 8.76
C PHE A 5 7.23 11.12 9.09
N SER A 6 8.48 11.51 9.41
CA SER A 6 9.50 10.53 9.79
C SER A 6 9.11 9.72 11.02
N THR A 7 8.52 10.34 12.04
CA THR A 7 8.03 9.65 13.24
C THR A 7 6.89 8.67 12.90
N VAL A 8 5.95 9.07 12.03
CA VAL A 8 4.85 8.21 11.58
C VAL A 8 5.39 6.99 10.81
N PHE A 9 6.31 7.20 9.87
CA PHE A 9 6.93 6.10 9.11
C PHE A 9 7.85 5.20 9.96
N GLU A 10 8.46 5.72 11.02
CA GLU A 10 9.19 4.87 11.99
C GLU A 10 8.23 3.96 12.77
N GLN A 11 7.10 4.51 13.21
CA GLN A 11 6.07 3.81 13.99
C GLN A 11 5.36 2.74 13.15
N TYR A 12 4.96 3.09 11.92
CA TYR A 12 4.18 2.24 11.02
C TYR A 12 5.00 1.77 9.81
N ASN A 13 6.26 1.44 10.03
CA ASN A 13 7.14 0.93 8.98
C ASN A 13 6.68 -0.46 8.54
N LEU A 14 6.04 -0.54 7.36
CA LEU A 14 5.45 -1.78 6.84
C LEU A 14 6.48 -2.90 6.65
N LEU A 15 7.77 -2.58 6.43
CA LEU A 15 8.82 -3.59 6.35
C LEU A 15 9.08 -4.31 7.70
N LYS A 16 8.64 -3.70 8.81
CA LYS A 16 8.72 -4.32 10.15
C LYS A 16 7.44 -5.06 10.52
N HIS A 17 6.40 -5.00 9.69
CA HIS A 17 5.15 -5.70 9.98
C HIS A 17 5.34 -7.22 9.92
N PRO A 18 4.83 -7.99 10.91
CA PRO A 18 5.02 -9.45 10.96
C PRO A 18 4.61 -10.20 9.70
N PHE A 19 3.58 -9.74 8.97
CA PHE A 19 3.18 -10.32 7.69
C PHE A 19 4.28 -10.18 6.63
N TYR A 20 4.91 -9.00 6.49
CA TYR A 20 5.99 -8.80 5.51
C TYR A 20 7.29 -9.48 5.96
N LEU A 21 7.54 -9.58 7.26
CA LEU A 21 8.65 -10.40 7.76
C LEU A 21 8.44 -11.88 7.40
N ALA A 22 7.23 -12.41 7.59
CA ALA A 22 6.89 -13.77 7.17
C ALA A 22 7.03 -14.00 5.66
N TRP A 23 6.66 -12.97 4.85
CA TRP A 23 6.88 -13.00 3.41
C TRP A 23 8.37 -13.15 3.06
N ASN A 24 9.21 -12.29 3.63
CA ASN A 24 10.65 -12.26 3.34
C ASN A 24 11.42 -13.48 3.86
N GLU A 25 10.86 -14.18 4.83
CA GLU A 25 11.42 -15.41 5.41
C GLU A 25 10.88 -16.69 4.74
N GLY A 26 10.02 -16.58 3.74
CA GLY A 26 9.47 -17.74 3.03
C GLY A 26 8.46 -18.54 3.85
N ARG A 27 7.81 -17.92 4.85
CA ARG A 27 6.90 -18.60 5.78
C ARG A 27 5.43 -18.53 5.39
N LEU A 28 5.09 -17.79 4.32
CA LEU A 28 3.71 -17.74 3.84
C LEU A 28 3.37 -18.95 2.99
N THR A 29 2.15 -19.44 3.12
CA THR A 29 1.55 -20.37 2.17
C THR A 29 0.99 -19.60 0.96
N LYS A 30 0.79 -20.32 -0.17
CA LYS A 30 0.17 -19.73 -1.37
C LYS A 30 -1.23 -19.18 -1.08
N GLY A 31 -2.01 -19.85 -0.21
CA GLY A 31 -3.33 -19.39 0.20
C GLY A 31 -3.30 -18.07 0.99
N GLN A 32 -2.34 -17.92 1.89
CA GLN A 32 -2.15 -16.68 2.67
C GLN A 32 -1.79 -15.49 1.76
N MET A 33 -0.87 -15.72 0.81
CA MET A 33 -0.49 -14.71 -0.18
C MET A 33 -1.65 -14.39 -1.14
N ALA A 34 -2.44 -15.39 -1.53
CA ALA A 34 -3.65 -15.20 -2.34
C ALA A 34 -4.70 -14.34 -1.60
N THR A 35 -4.92 -14.58 -0.30
CA THR A 35 -5.82 -13.75 0.51
C THR A 35 -5.32 -12.31 0.56
N TYR A 36 -4.02 -12.10 0.82
CA TYR A 36 -3.42 -10.76 0.78
C TYR A 36 -3.64 -10.08 -0.58
N ALA A 37 -3.36 -10.78 -1.69
CA ALA A 37 -3.51 -10.21 -3.03
C ALA A 37 -4.96 -9.80 -3.34
N GLY A 38 -5.95 -10.59 -2.90
CA GLY A 38 -7.36 -10.29 -3.08
C GLY A 38 -7.85 -9.12 -2.22
N GLU A 39 -7.55 -9.15 -0.93
CA GLU A 39 -7.99 -8.15 0.05
C GLU A 39 -7.34 -6.79 -0.20
N TYR A 40 -6.00 -6.75 -0.23
CA TYR A 40 -5.23 -5.52 -0.40
C TYR A 40 -5.45 -4.86 -1.76
N GLY A 41 -5.81 -5.64 -2.79
CA GLY A 41 -6.18 -5.13 -4.10
C GLY A 41 -7.37 -4.16 -4.09
N SER A 42 -8.23 -4.22 -3.06
CA SER A 42 -9.33 -3.27 -2.87
C SER A 42 -8.82 -1.86 -2.50
N PHE A 43 -7.69 -1.77 -1.83
CA PHE A 43 -7.00 -0.51 -1.56
C PHE A 43 -6.22 -0.04 -2.78
N ILE A 44 -5.43 -0.90 -3.43
CA ILE A 44 -4.65 -0.55 -4.65
C ILE A 44 -5.54 0.05 -5.74
N GLN A 45 -6.77 -0.45 -5.88
CA GLN A 45 -7.74 0.09 -6.85
C GLN A 45 -8.06 1.58 -6.65
N LEU A 46 -7.87 2.12 -5.45
CA LEU A 46 -8.22 3.52 -5.13
C LEU A 46 -7.11 4.52 -5.47
N ILE A 47 -5.89 4.06 -5.67
CA ILE A 47 -4.71 4.94 -5.79
C ILE A 47 -4.88 5.91 -6.96
N SER A 48 -5.38 5.45 -8.10
CA SER A 48 -5.69 6.31 -9.26
C SER A 48 -6.68 7.43 -8.93
N ASP A 49 -7.70 7.18 -8.11
CA ASP A 49 -8.67 8.21 -7.70
C ASP A 49 -7.97 9.29 -6.86
N GLY A 50 -7.07 8.89 -5.96
CA GLY A 50 -6.28 9.82 -5.15
C GLY A 50 -5.40 10.74 -6.01
N TRP A 51 -4.70 10.19 -6.99
CA TRP A 51 -3.87 10.95 -7.92
C TRP A 51 -4.69 11.90 -8.80
N ALA A 52 -5.90 11.51 -9.21
CA ALA A 52 -6.82 12.40 -9.91
C ALA A 52 -7.22 13.61 -9.03
N VAL A 53 -7.51 13.41 -7.74
CA VAL A 53 -7.77 14.48 -6.76
C VAL A 53 -6.52 15.34 -6.53
N ALA A 54 -5.33 14.75 -6.53
CA ALA A 54 -4.06 15.46 -6.44
C ALA A 54 -3.74 16.31 -7.69
N GLY A 55 -4.57 16.23 -8.74
CA GLY A 55 -4.44 16.99 -10.00
C GLY A 55 -3.45 16.38 -11.00
N GLU A 56 -2.98 15.16 -10.76
CA GLU A 56 -1.99 14.46 -11.59
C GLU A 56 -2.67 13.40 -12.48
N VAL A 57 -3.40 13.86 -13.49
CA VAL A 57 -4.19 12.98 -14.37
C VAL A 57 -3.34 11.95 -15.11
N ALA A 58 -2.11 12.29 -15.47
CA ALA A 58 -1.20 11.34 -16.14
C ALA A 58 -0.85 10.17 -15.20
N ILE A 59 -0.47 10.46 -13.95
CA ILE A 59 -0.16 9.45 -12.94
C ILE A 59 -1.43 8.64 -12.59
N ALA A 60 -2.59 9.30 -12.45
CA ALA A 60 -3.86 8.61 -12.21
C ALA A 60 -4.18 7.56 -13.31
N ASN A 61 -3.92 7.87 -14.58
CA ASN A 61 -4.08 6.91 -15.67
C ASN A 61 -3.06 5.76 -15.57
N GLU A 62 -1.81 6.06 -15.26
CA GLU A 62 -0.74 5.08 -15.06
C GLU A 62 -1.08 4.13 -13.89
N GLU A 63 -1.55 4.66 -12.75
CA GLU A 63 -1.99 3.85 -11.61
C GLU A 63 -3.21 2.97 -11.94
N SER A 64 -4.09 3.41 -12.82
CA SER A 64 -5.17 2.55 -13.33
C SER A 64 -4.63 1.34 -14.12
N GLU A 65 -3.53 1.51 -14.86
CA GLU A 65 -2.83 0.41 -15.56
C GLU A 65 -2.06 -0.46 -14.55
N HIS A 66 -1.43 0.13 -13.53
CA HIS A 66 -0.75 -0.60 -12.45
C HIS A 66 -1.71 -1.49 -11.64
N TYR A 67 -2.96 -1.04 -11.44
CA TYR A 67 -3.99 -1.91 -10.87
C TYR A 67 -4.26 -3.17 -11.72
N LEU A 68 -4.15 -3.10 -13.05
CA LEU A 68 -4.27 -4.29 -13.90
C LEU A 68 -3.09 -5.26 -13.68
N LEU A 69 -1.89 -4.75 -13.38
CA LEU A 69 -0.74 -5.59 -13.01
C LEU A 69 -0.96 -6.26 -11.64
N TRP A 70 -1.50 -5.52 -10.66
CA TRP A 70 -1.91 -6.13 -9.39
C TRP A 70 -2.92 -7.28 -9.59
N ARG A 71 -3.89 -7.07 -10.47
CA ARG A 71 -4.86 -8.14 -10.81
C ARG A 71 -4.20 -9.36 -11.43
N LYS A 72 -3.17 -9.20 -12.26
CA LYS A 72 -2.39 -10.32 -12.79
C LYS A 72 -1.66 -11.07 -11.67
N PHE A 73 -1.05 -10.34 -10.74
CA PHE A 73 -0.46 -10.94 -9.53
C PHE A 73 -1.50 -11.77 -8.76
N ALA A 74 -2.66 -11.22 -8.45
CA ALA A 74 -3.73 -11.95 -7.77
C ALA A 74 -4.19 -13.19 -8.55
N GLN A 75 -4.39 -13.08 -9.87
CA GLN A 75 -4.79 -14.19 -10.74
C GLN A 75 -3.75 -15.29 -10.79
N SER A 76 -2.45 -14.97 -10.78
CA SER A 76 -1.35 -15.96 -10.75
C SER A 76 -1.35 -16.81 -9.49
N LEU A 77 -1.93 -16.26 -8.41
CA LEU A 77 -2.16 -16.95 -7.14
C LEU A 77 -3.53 -17.64 -7.06
N ALA A 78 -4.26 -17.71 -8.17
CA ALA A 78 -5.62 -18.27 -8.28
C ALA A 78 -6.68 -17.56 -7.43
N THR A 79 -6.51 -16.23 -7.19
CA THR A 79 -7.50 -15.42 -6.52
C THR A 79 -7.98 -14.26 -7.41
N LYS A 80 -9.02 -13.55 -6.95
CA LYS A 80 -9.60 -12.39 -7.63
C LYS A 80 -9.79 -11.26 -6.63
N ASN A 81 -9.66 -10.03 -7.11
CA ASN A 81 -10.10 -8.86 -6.34
C ASN A 81 -11.63 -8.78 -6.43
N SER A 82 -12.30 -9.27 -5.40
CA SER A 82 -13.77 -9.32 -5.32
C SER A 82 -14.36 -8.33 -4.32
N GLY A 83 -13.55 -7.40 -3.85
CA GLY A 83 -13.86 -6.49 -2.74
C GLY A 83 -13.28 -7.01 -1.42
N ALA A 84 -13.04 -6.10 -0.49
CA ALA A 84 -12.51 -6.43 0.82
C ALA A 84 -13.57 -7.13 1.69
N THR A 85 -13.16 -8.16 2.42
CA THR A 85 -13.97 -8.89 3.40
C THR A 85 -13.37 -8.82 4.81
N VAL A 86 -12.06 -8.59 4.91
CA VAL A 86 -11.36 -8.34 6.17
C VAL A 86 -11.77 -6.96 6.71
N LYS A 87 -12.23 -6.91 7.95
CA LYS A 87 -12.75 -5.69 8.58
C LYS A 87 -11.74 -4.53 8.48
N GLU A 88 -10.49 -4.78 8.82
CA GLU A 88 -9.41 -3.79 8.83
C GLU A 88 -9.08 -3.26 7.42
N VAL A 89 -9.24 -4.10 6.40
CA VAL A 89 -9.12 -3.69 4.99
C VAL A 89 -10.30 -2.82 4.57
N ILE A 90 -11.53 -3.16 5.00
CA ILE A 90 -12.72 -2.34 4.77
C ILE A 90 -12.56 -0.96 5.42
N GLU A 91 -12.03 -0.90 6.65
CA GLU A 91 -11.75 0.34 7.37
C GLU A 91 -10.72 1.20 6.62
N LEU A 92 -9.61 0.61 6.14
CA LEU A 92 -8.62 1.28 5.30
C LEU A 92 -9.26 1.88 4.03
N VAL A 93 -9.98 1.06 3.27
CA VAL A 93 -10.65 1.48 2.02
C VAL A 93 -11.61 2.65 2.25
N ASN A 94 -12.42 2.60 3.31
CA ASN A 94 -13.38 3.65 3.62
C ASN A 94 -12.70 4.94 4.08
N SER A 95 -11.67 4.87 4.92
CA SER A 95 -10.94 6.05 5.39
C SER A 95 -10.19 6.73 4.25
N VAL A 96 -9.53 5.96 3.39
CA VAL A 96 -8.80 6.50 2.22
C VAL A 96 -9.77 7.18 1.25
N ARG A 97 -10.95 6.60 0.98
CA ARG A 97 -11.99 7.28 0.17
C ARG A 97 -12.44 8.60 0.78
N ASN A 98 -12.60 8.64 2.10
CA ASN A 98 -12.97 9.88 2.79
C ASN A 98 -11.85 10.93 2.67
N SER A 99 -10.58 10.53 2.81
CA SER A 99 -9.43 11.41 2.64
C SER A 99 -9.34 11.98 1.21
N PHE A 100 -9.71 11.20 0.20
CA PHE A 100 -9.79 11.64 -1.21
C PHE A 100 -10.95 12.62 -1.48
N GLY A 101 -11.80 12.90 -0.49
CA GLY A 101 -12.81 13.97 -0.55
C GLY A 101 -12.23 15.39 -0.50
N SER A 102 -10.93 15.56 -0.25
CA SER A 102 -10.25 16.87 -0.24
C SER A 102 -8.83 16.75 -0.79
N TYR A 103 -8.34 17.85 -1.41
CA TYR A 103 -6.99 17.90 -1.97
C TYR A 103 -5.91 17.62 -0.91
N PRO A 104 -5.86 18.29 0.26
CA PRO A 104 -4.84 18.01 1.28
C PRO A 104 -4.97 16.61 1.88
N GLY A 105 -6.19 16.09 2.04
CA GLY A 105 -6.44 14.73 2.50
C GLY A 105 -5.90 13.68 1.52
N ALA A 106 -6.13 13.88 0.22
CA ALA A 106 -5.61 13.00 -0.82
C ALA A 106 -4.08 12.98 -0.84
N LEU A 107 -3.43 14.15 -0.76
CA LEU A 107 -1.96 14.23 -0.69
C LEU A 107 -1.40 13.45 0.51
N GLY A 108 -2.03 13.59 1.69
CA GLY A 108 -1.57 12.89 2.89
C GLY A 108 -1.75 11.38 2.80
N ALA A 109 -2.92 10.92 2.35
CA ALA A 109 -3.21 9.50 2.23
C ALA A 109 -2.36 8.82 1.13
N LEU A 110 -2.16 9.47 -0.02
CA LEU A 110 -1.23 8.99 -1.05
C LEU A 110 0.19 8.92 -0.50
N TYR A 111 0.68 9.96 0.18
CA TYR A 111 2.04 10.00 0.70
C TYR A 111 2.32 8.87 1.71
N ALA A 112 1.32 8.48 2.51
CA ALA A 112 1.42 7.35 3.43
C ALA A 112 1.77 6.03 2.72
N PHE A 113 1.24 5.84 1.52
CA PHE A 113 1.46 4.65 0.71
C PHE A 113 2.73 4.78 -0.15
N GLU A 114 2.82 5.83 -0.96
CA GLU A 114 3.88 6.00 -1.96
C GLU A 114 5.27 6.13 -1.32
N ALA A 115 5.39 6.78 -0.15
CA ALA A 115 6.66 6.89 0.54
C ALA A 115 7.21 5.52 1.04
N GLN A 116 6.36 4.51 1.22
CA GLN A 116 6.75 3.17 1.62
C GLN A 116 6.79 2.17 0.44
N GLN A 117 6.18 2.53 -0.70
CA GLN A 117 5.99 1.65 -1.84
C GLN A 117 7.30 1.12 -2.43
N PRO A 118 8.33 1.94 -2.74
CA PRO A 118 9.57 1.41 -3.34
C PRO A 118 10.24 0.35 -2.46
N GLY A 119 10.35 0.63 -1.17
CA GLY A 119 10.96 -0.30 -0.21
C GLY A 119 10.15 -1.59 -0.05
N THR A 120 8.83 -1.48 0.06
CA THR A 120 7.96 -2.66 0.22
C THR A 120 7.85 -3.46 -1.08
N ALA A 121 7.86 -2.82 -2.24
CA ALA A 121 7.86 -3.50 -3.54
C ALA A 121 9.16 -4.29 -3.76
N SER A 122 10.32 -3.66 -3.54
CA SER A 122 11.63 -4.32 -3.61
C SER A 122 11.68 -5.54 -2.69
N SER A 123 11.29 -5.39 -1.43
CA SER A 123 11.30 -6.47 -0.44
C SER A 123 10.39 -7.63 -0.82
N LYS A 124 9.18 -7.35 -1.36
CA LYS A 124 8.24 -8.38 -1.83
C LYS A 124 8.78 -9.11 -3.06
N LEU A 125 9.36 -8.37 -4.01
CA LEU A 125 9.96 -8.95 -5.22
C LEU A 125 11.10 -9.91 -4.87
N ASP A 126 11.99 -9.50 -3.97
CA ASP A 126 13.08 -10.35 -3.48
C ASP A 126 12.55 -11.62 -2.80
N GLY A 127 11.52 -11.47 -1.96
CA GLY A 127 10.86 -12.61 -1.32
C GLY A 127 10.22 -13.58 -2.31
N LEU A 128 9.51 -13.05 -3.35
CA LEU A 128 8.92 -13.87 -4.41
C LEU A 128 9.98 -14.68 -5.14
N LYS A 129 11.04 -14.02 -5.59
CA LYS A 129 12.15 -14.67 -6.32
C LYS A 129 12.87 -15.72 -5.48
N LYS A 130 13.08 -15.42 -4.20
CA LYS A 130 13.88 -16.28 -3.32
C LYS A 130 13.13 -17.49 -2.78
N HIS A 131 11.85 -17.33 -2.45
CA HIS A 131 11.12 -18.32 -1.66
C HIS A 131 9.88 -18.90 -2.34
N TYR A 132 9.33 -18.21 -3.36
CA TYR A 132 8.03 -18.55 -3.93
C TYR A 132 8.04 -18.67 -5.46
N SER A 133 9.21 -18.76 -6.07
CA SER A 133 9.39 -18.84 -7.53
C SER A 133 8.63 -20.02 -8.16
N GLU A 134 8.47 -21.12 -7.43
CA GLU A 134 7.71 -22.30 -7.86
C GLU A 134 6.21 -22.07 -8.05
N TRP A 135 5.66 -20.97 -7.46
CA TRP A 135 4.25 -20.66 -7.59
C TRP A 135 3.91 -19.94 -8.89
N GLY A 136 4.90 -19.45 -9.62
CA GLY A 136 4.72 -18.72 -10.86
C GLY A 136 3.92 -17.42 -10.68
N ALA A 137 4.12 -16.73 -9.55
CA ALA A 137 3.48 -15.46 -9.28
C ALA A 137 3.93 -14.39 -10.28
N ASP A 138 2.99 -13.56 -10.75
CA ASP A 138 3.34 -12.42 -11.62
C ASP A 138 4.03 -11.33 -10.78
N GLU A 139 5.27 -11.01 -11.12
CA GLU A 139 6.13 -10.09 -10.36
C GLU A 139 6.07 -8.66 -10.88
N THR A 140 5.41 -8.43 -12.03
CA THR A 140 5.50 -7.18 -12.80
C THR A 140 5.11 -5.93 -11.97
N TYR A 141 4.06 -6.03 -11.14
CA TYR A 141 3.64 -4.93 -10.29
C TYR A 141 4.77 -4.47 -9.35
N PHE A 142 5.47 -5.41 -8.73
CA PHE A 142 6.54 -5.08 -7.77
C PHE A 142 7.80 -4.61 -8.49
N ASP A 143 8.07 -5.14 -9.67
CA ASP A 143 9.25 -4.78 -10.47
C ASP A 143 9.23 -3.30 -10.89
N ILE A 144 8.07 -2.79 -11.32
CA ILE A 144 7.95 -1.37 -11.71
C ILE A 144 8.01 -0.41 -10.52
N HIS A 145 7.44 -0.80 -9.35
CA HIS A 145 7.37 0.08 -8.18
C HIS A 145 8.64 0.08 -7.30
N GLN A 146 9.56 -0.90 -7.45
CA GLN A 146 10.73 -1.00 -6.58
C GLN A 146 11.72 0.17 -6.68
N ALA A 147 11.65 0.95 -7.76
CA ALA A 147 12.54 2.07 -8.03
C ALA A 147 11.79 3.39 -8.29
N ASP A 148 10.50 3.45 -8.02
CA ASP A 148 9.71 4.66 -8.19
C ASP A 148 9.83 5.57 -6.97
N PHE A 149 10.77 6.52 -7.04
CA PHE A 149 10.96 7.56 -6.03
C PHE A 149 10.43 8.93 -6.48
N GLN A 150 9.82 9.03 -7.66
CA GLN A 150 9.33 10.30 -8.21
C GLN A 150 8.00 10.69 -7.57
N GLU A 151 7.10 9.74 -7.43
CA GLU A 151 5.77 9.97 -6.84
C GLU A 151 5.82 10.45 -5.39
N PRO A 152 6.53 9.79 -4.45
CA PRO A 152 6.66 10.32 -3.09
C PRO A 152 7.33 11.69 -3.05
N SER A 153 8.30 11.97 -3.92
CA SER A 153 8.95 13.29 -3.98
C SER A 153 7.99 14.37 -4.46
N LEU A 154 7.18 14.09 -5.47
CA LEU A 154 6.16 15.01 -5.99
C LEU A 154 5.09 15.31 -4.92
N LEU A 155 4.64 14.29 -4.17
CA LEU A 155 3.68 14.49 -3.08
C LEU A 155 4.28 15.35 -1.96
N GLU A 156 5.53 15.13 -1.60
CA GLU A 156 6.22 15.96 -0.61
C GLU A 156 6.31 17.43 -1.07
N GLU A 157 6.64 17.69 -2.33
CA GLU A 157 6.64 19.02 -2.90
C GLU A 157 5.26 19.70 -2.82
N LYS A 158 4.20 18.98 -3.23
CA LYS A 158 2.81 19.49 -3.17
C LYS A 158 2.39 19.79 -1.73
N ILE A 159 2.67 18.91 -0.79
CA ILE A 159 2.38 19.11 0.64
C ILE A 159 3.13 20.34 1.18
N ASN A 160 4.37 20.57 0.75
CA ASN A 160 5.15 21.73 1.17
C ASN A 160 4.56 23.07 0.70
N LEU A 161 3.77 23.07 -0.37
CA LEU A 161 3.09 24.26 -0.91
C LEU A 161 1.76 24.58 -0.21
N LEU A 162 1.20 23.65 0.57
CA LEU A 162 -0.07 23.84 1.29
C LEU A 162 0.03 24.94 2.37
N SER A 163 -1.10 25.55 2.73
CA SER A 163 -1.22 26.38 3.93
C SER A 163 -0.96 25.58 5.22
N THR A 164 -0.80 26.27 6.34
CA THR A 164 -0.55 25.60 7.63
C THR A 164 -1.70 24.68 8.03
N GLU A 165 -2.94 25.12 7.82
CA GLU A 165 -4.16 24.36 8.13
C GLU A 165 -4.27 23.12 7.22
N GLU A 166 -4.04 23.26 5.92
CA GLU A 166 -4.06 22.15 4.96
C GLU A 166 -2.95 21.16 5.23
N LYS A 167 -1.74 21.62 5.62
CA LYS A 167 -0.65 20.74 6.04
C LYS A 167 -1.03 19.88 7.23
N LEU A 168 -1.82 20.42 8.17
CA LEU A 168 -2.31 19.62 9.30
C LEU A 168 -3.28 18.54 8.82
N VAL A 169 -4.19 18.85 7.89
CA VAL A 169 -5.10 17.87 7.28
C VAL A 169 -4.31 16.77 6.58
N ALA A 170 -3.32 17.11 5.76
CA ALA A 170 -2.47 16.15 5.08
C ALA A 170 -1.69 15.26 6.06
N ALA A 171 -1.15 15.84 7.14
CA ALA A 171 -0.42 15.08 8.16
C ALA A 171 -1.31 14.09 8.90
N LEU A 172 -2.52 14.48 9.28
CA LEU A 172 -3.50 13.59 9.94
C LEU A 172 -3.95 12.47 9.00
N ALA A 173 -4.21 12.77 7.73
CA ALA A 173 -4.56 11.76 6.73
C ALA A 173 -3.42 10.76 6.49
N CYS A 174 -2.16 11.24 6.47
CA CYS A 174 -0.99 10.37 6.35
C CYS A 174 -0.86 9.44 7.56
N GLU A 175 -0.93 9.97 8.78
CA GLU A 175 -0.83 9.18 10.01
C GLU A 175 -1.94 8.13 10.09
N GLU A 176 -3.18 8.52 9.83
CA GLU A 176 -4.33 7.62 9.84
C GLU A 176 -4.16 6.51 8.78
N THR A 177 -3.76 6.87 7.56
CA THR A 177 -3.56 5.88 6.49
C THR A 177 -2.42 4.92 6.82
N CYS A 178 -1.28 5.39 7.36
CA CYS A 178 -0.19 4.52 7.81
C CYS A 178 -0.65 3.51 8.88
N ASN A 179 -1.42 3.99 9.88
CA ASN A 179 -1.99 3.12 10.92
C ASN A 179 -2.94 2.08 10.31
N LEU A 180 -3.82 2.49 9.40
CA LEU A 180 -4.78 1.57 8.77
C LEU A 180 -4.12 0.58 7.80
N LEU A 181 -3.06 0.96 7.09
CA LEU A 181 -2.25 0.03 6.31
C LEU A 181 -1.62 -1.06 7.18
N TRP A 182 -1.09 -0.67 8.35
CA TRP A 182 -0.57 -1.61 9.34
C TRP A 182 -1.67 -2.55 9.85
N ASN A 183 -2.82 -2.00 10.24
CA ASN A 183 -3.94 -2.78 10.76
C ASN A 183 -4.54 -3.72 9.69
N ALA A 184 -4.63 -3.28 8.44
CA ALA A 184 -5.08 -4.12 7.32
C ALA A 184 -4.21 -5.38 7.15
N LEU A 185 -2.88 -5.24 7.23
CA LEU A 185 -1.96 -6.39 7.23
C LEU A 185 -2.17 -7.28 8.47
N THR A 186 -2.42 -6.70 9.65
CA THR A 186 -2.74 -7.45 10.87
C THR A 186 -4.02 -8.26 10.69
N GLY A 187 -5.10 -7.65 10.19
CA GLY A 187 -6.37 -8.35 9.94
C GLY A 187 -6.23 -9.50 8.93
N ILE A 188 -5.50 -9.27 7.84
CA ILE A 188 -5.19 -10.33 6.86
C ILE A 188 -4.38 -11.47 7.52
N MET A 189 -3.40 -11.13 8.35
CA MET A 189 -2.56 -12.10 9.06
C MET A 189 -3.39 -12.95 10.02
N GLU A 190 -4.28 -12.34 10.79
CA GLU A 190 -5.16 -13.01 11.74
C GLU A 190 -6.16 -13.92 11.03
N GLN A 191 -6.82 -13.43 9.97
CA GLN A 191 -7.76 -14.23 9.17
C GLN A 191 -7.09 -15.45 8.52
N THR A 192 -5.82 -15.35 8.13
CA THR A 192 -5.10 -16.41 7.43
C THR A 192 -4.26 -17.30 8.36
N GLY A 193 -4.18 -16.99 9.65
CA GLY A 193 -3.44 -17.77 10.63
C GLY A 193 -1.91 -17.75 10.41
N VAL A 194 -1.37 -16.63 9.90
CA VAL A 194 0.10 -16.44 9.82
C VAL A 194 0.67 -16.35 11.24
N VAL A 195 1.58 -17.24 11.57
CA VAL A 195 2.18 -17.30 12.91
C VAL A 195 3.34 -16.32 13.03
N CYS A 196 3.27 -15.42 14.01
CA CYS A 196 4.43 -14.64 14.45
C CYS A 196 5.40 -15.57 15.20
N LEU A 197 6.64 -15.65 14.75
CA LEU A 197 7.71 -16.20 15.57
C LEU A 197 8.16 -15.08 16.55
N ASN A 198 7.94 -15.30 17.85
CA ASN A 198 8.44 -14.42 18.91
C ASN A 198 9.96 -14.50 18.98
#